data_19cd3ff62a0be70f0e1320fdff8b7831
#
_entry.id   19cd3ff62a0be70f0e1320fdff8b7831
#
_cell.length_a   1.000
_cell.length_b   1.000
_cell.length_c   1.000
_cell.angle_alpha   90.00
_cell.angle_beta   90.00
_cell.angle_gamma   90.00
#
_symmetry.space_group_name_H-M   'P 1'
#
loop_
_entity.id
_entity.type
_entity.pdbx_description
1 polymer ?
#
loop_
_entity_poly.entity_id
_entity_poly.type
_entity_poly.pdbx_seq_one_letter_code
_entity_poly.pdbx_strand_id
1 'polypeptide(L)'
;KLFDQTIIYKTNEKPTKAINRKTYKNFLEQNLQKKLNNDLQIIGQTRLVTNGSKFSYKNNQPIESENIVGVHNGIFTDLQQYDKKKTQNLESYNIKSDSLTFFENISKYANDQNFISKYVEYLQSIVGNYSVALQVRGENKVIISSNCGSLYYYFEKDFFCFASEKKIGWAPALALTNH
;
A
#
# COMPACT_ATOMS: atom_id res chain seq x y z
N LYS A 1 4.24 22.00 -9.92
CA LYS A 1 3.78 21.04 -8.90
C LYS A 1 4.46 19.70 -9.18
N LEU A 2 5.52 19.40 -8.42
CA LEU A 2 6.44 18.28 -8.68
C LEU A 2 5.94 16.90 -8.20
N PHE A 3 4.79 16.84 -7.50
CA PHE A 3 4.32 15.60 -6.83
C PHE A 3 3.04 15.00 -7.43
N ASP A 4 2.64 15.43 -8.62
CA ASP A 4 1.34 15.05 -9.22
C ASP A 4 1.34 13.66 -9.92
N GLN A 5 2.47 12.95 -9.99
CA GLN A 5 2.51 11.70 -10.74
C GLN A 5 2.74 10.49 -9.84
N THR A 6 1.66 9.86 -9.41
CA THR A 6 1.70 8.51 -8.83
C THR A 6 1.66 7.48 -9.96
N ILE A 7 2.67 6.59 -9.99
CA ILE A 7 2.78 5.55 -11.01
C ILE A 7 2.71 4.21 -10.30
N ILE A 8 1.88 3.29 -10.80
CA ILE A 8 1.56 2.05 -10.12
C ILE A 8 1.85 0.86 -11.03
N TYR A 9 2.53 -0.14 -10.47
CA TYR A 9 2.70 -1.46 -11.08
C TYR A 9 2.04 -2.51 -10.19
N LYS A 10 1.17 -3.31 -10.77
CA LYS A 10 0.51 -4.44 -10.10
C LYS A 10 0.63 -5.70 -10.94
N THR A 11 0.76 -6.84 -10.28
CA THR A 11 0.74 -8.15 -10.92
C THR A 11 0.17 -9.19 -9.95
N ASN A 12 -0.41 -10.24 -10.49
CA ASN A 12 -0.85 -11.42 -9.73
C ASN A 12 0.22 -12.53 -9.68
N GLU A 13 1.40 -12.27 -10.25
CA GLU A 13 2.51 -13.22 -10.24
C GLU A 13 3.21 -13.24 -8.87
N LYS A 14 3.91 -14.35 -8.59
CA LYS A 14 4.80 -14.42 -7.44
C LYS A 14 5.90 -13.35 -7.55
N PRO A 15 6.29 -12.67 -6.47
CA PRO A 15 7.29 -11.61 -6.49
C PRO A 15 8.59 -12.00 -7.19
N THR A 16 9.11 -13.19 -6.91
CA THR A 16 10.33 -13.74 -7.53
C THR A 16 10.24 -13.90 -9.05
N LYS A 17 9.03 -14.06 -9.61
CA LYS A 17 8.80 -14.06 -11.04
C LYS A 17 8.62 -12.64 -11.57
N ALA A 18 7.83 -11.83 -10.86
CA ALA A 18 7.50 -10.47 -11.25
C ALA A 18 8.74 -9.60 -11.46
N ILE A 19 9.68 -9.59 -10.52
CA ILE A 19 10.92 -8.79 -10.59
C ILE A 19 11.82 -9.15 -11.79
N ASN A 20 11.69 -10.38 -12.32
CA ASN A 20 12.46 -10.84 -13.48
C ASN A 20 11.74 -10.58 -14.81
N ARG A 21 10.49 -10.11 -14.78
CA ARG A 21 9.74 -9.79 -16.01
C ARG A 21 10.28 -8.55 -16.70
N LYS A 22 10.37 -8.62 -18.00
CA LYS A 22 10.74 -7.47 -18.84
C LYS A 22 9.80 -6.26 -18.61
N THR A 23 8.50 -6.53 -18.39
CA THR A 23 7.50 -5.51 -18.11
C THR A 23 7.82 -4.73 -16.82
N TYR A 24 8.25 -5.42 -15.75
CA TYR A 24 8.65 -4.77 -14.51
C TYR A 24 9.95 -3.98 -14.65
N LYS A 25 10.95 -4.56 -15.33
CA LYS A 25 12.23 -3.87 -15.59
C LYS A 25 12.02 -2.61 -16.42
N ASN A 26 11.25 -2.68 -17.50
CA ASN A 26 10.91 -1.52 -18.32
C ASN A 26 10.14 -0.46 -17.51
N PHE A 27 9.23 -0.90 -16.63
CA PHE A 27 8.51 0.02 -15.73
C PHE A 27 9.49 0.79 -14.82
N LEU A 28 10.46 0.11 -14.22
CA LEU A 28 11.48 0.75 -13.39
C LEU A 28 12.34 1.71 -14.21
N GLU A 29 12.88 1.27 -15.35
CA GLU A 29 13.73 2.09 -16.22
C GLU A 29 13.02 3.37 -16.67
N GLN A 30 11.78 3.26 -17.13
CA GLN A 30 11.01 4.40 -17.63
C GLN A 30 10.66 5.42 -16.54
N ASN A 31 10.50 4.97 -15.29
CA ASN A 31 9.97 5.80 -14.22
C ASN A 31 11.02 6.20 -13.18
N LEU A 32 12.04 5.40 -12.91
CA LEU A 32 13.06 5.75 -11.93
C LEU A 32 14.17 6.62 -12.53
N GLN A 33 14.68 6.29 -13.71
CA GLN A 33 15.80 7.04 -14.32
C GLN A 33 15.52 8.52 -14.51
N LYS A 34 14.26 8.89 -14.77
CA LYS A 34 13.85 10.29 -14.95
C LYS A 34 13.68 11.07 -13.64
N LYS A 35 13.70 10.41 -12.49
CA LYS A 35 13.31 10.98 -11.19
C LYS A 35 14.40 10.92 -10.11
N LEU A 36 15.58 10.39 -10.41
CA LEU A 36 16.68 10.28 -9.45
C LEU A 36 17.19 11.61 -8.88
N ASN A 37 16.82 12.74 -9.49
CA ASN A 37 17.19 14.08 -9.02
C ASN A 37 16.09 14.77 -8.19
N ASN A 38 15.00 14.06 -7.87
CA ASN A 38 13.87 14.59 -7.09
C ASN A 38 13.55 13.63 -5.94
N ASP A 39 12.83 14.13 -4.95
CA ASP A 39 12.33 13.31 -3.86
C ASP A 39 11.49 12.13 -4.41
N LEU A 40 11.93 10.91 -4.14
CA LEU A 40 11.30 9.70 -4.60
C LEU A 40 10.66 8.97 -3.42
N GLN A 41 9.38 8.65 -3.54
CA GLN A 41 8.66 7.82 -2.59
C GLN A 41 8.23 6.52 -3.26
N ILE A 42 8.61 5.39 -2.67
CA ILE A 42 8.24 4.07 -3.16
C ILE A 42 7.55 3.32 -2.03
N ILE A 43 6.31 2.88 -2.27
CA ILE A 43 5.61 1.95 -1.38
C ILE A 43 5.25 0.69 -2.17
N GLY A 44 5.36 -0.45 -1.55
CA GLY A 44 5.11 -1.72 -2.21
C GLY A 44 4.67 -2.82 -1.25
N GLN A 45 3.97 -3.81 -1.79
CA GLN A 45 3.45 -4.96 -1.03
C GLN A 45 3.50 -6.23 -1.86
N THR A 46 3.87 -7.31 -1.21
CA THR A 46 3.62 -8.66 -1.72
C THR A 46 2.50 -9.29 -0.90
N ARG A 47 1.41 -9.70 -1.55
CA ARG A 47 0.21 -10.17 -0.86
C ARG A 47 0.07 -11.68 -0.91
N LEU A 48 -0.13 -12.30 0.26
CA LEU A 48 -0.79 -13.60 0.35
C LEU A 48 -2.31 -13.33 0.41
N VAL A 49 -3.08 -13.90 -0.51
CA VAL A 49 -4.52 -13.63 -0.60
C VAL A 49 -5.25 -14.33 0.54
N THR A 50 -5.79 -13.55 1.46
CA THR A 50 -6.66 -14.02 2.54
C THR A 50 -8.13 -13.73 2.26
N ASN A 51 -8.43 -12.56 1.67
CA ASN A 51 -9.79 -12.08 1.34
C ASN A 51 -9.83 -11.43 -0.03
N GLY A 52 -10.94 -11.58 -0.74
CA GLY A 52 -11.15 -11.04 -2.09
C GLY A 52 -10.40 -11.83 -3.17
N SER A 53 -10.77 -11.62 -4.43
CA SER A 53 -10.13 -12.31 -5.55
C SER A 53 -8.78 -11.69 -5.90
N LYS A 54 -7.74 -12.52 -6.07
CA LYS A 54 -6.44 -12.11 -6.61
C LYS A 54 -6.50 -11.64 -8.07
N PHE A 55 -7.56 -12.01 -8.77
CA PHE A 55 -7.78 -11.60 -10.16
C PHE A 55 -8.47 -10.24 -10.29
N SER A 56 -9.00 -9.70 -9.18
CA SER A 56 -9.52 -8.35 -9.16
C SER A 56 -8.39 -7.34 -8.98
N TYR A 57 -8.09 -6.56 -10.01
CA TYR A 57 -7.07 -5.52 -9.98
C TYR A 57 -7.27 -4.53 -8.82
N LYS A 58 -8.51 -4.18 -8.51
CA LYS A 58 -8.84 -3.26 -7.41
C LYS A 58 -8.49 -3.80 -6.03
N ASN A 59 -8.56 -5.12 -5.84
CA ASN A 59 -8.22 -5.77 -4.57
C ASN A 59 -6.70 -5.99 -4.40
N ASN A 60 -5.92 -5.88 -5.47
CA ASN A 60 -4.48 -6.06 -5.39
C ASN A 60 -3.79 -4.76 -4.97
N GLN A 61 -2.82 -4.91 -4.09
CA GLN A 61 -2.05 -3.79 -3.58
C GLN A 61 -0.93 -3.37 -4.56
N PRO A 62 -0.53 -2.09 -4.52
CA PRO A 62 -1.11 -1.04 -3.69
C PRO A 62 -2.56 -0.74 -4.06
N ILE A 63 -3.39 -0.44 -3.06
CA ILE A 63 -4.78 -0.04 -3.27
C ILE A 63 -4.81 1.41 -3.73
N GLU A 64 -5.59 1.65 -4.77
CA GLU A 64 -5.86 2.98 -5.32
C GLU A 64 -7.27 3.41 -4.95
N SER A 65 -7.39 4.55 -4.34
CA SER A 65 -8.63 5.30 -4.19
C SER A 65 -8.45 6.69 -4.80
N GLU A 66 -9.48 7.51 -4.76
CA GLU A 66 -9.48 8.83 -5.44
C GLU A 66 -8.26 9.69 -5.04
N ASN A 67 -8.02 9.85 -3.74
CA ASN A 67 -7.00 10.75 -3.22
C ASN A 67 -5.85 10.05 -2.50
N ILE A 68 -5.91 8.72 -2.34
CA ILE A 68 -4.93 7.95 -1.57
C ILE A 68 -4.46 6.74 -2.36
N VAL A 69 -3.17 6.44 -2.24
CA VAL A 69 -2.58 5.17 -2.63
C VAL A 69 -1.91 4.56 -1.41
N GLY A 70 -2.15 3.27 -1.14
CA GLY A 70 -1.58 2.67 0.05
C GLY A 70 -1.48 1.16 0.03
N VAL A 71 -0.75 0.64 1.02
CA VAL A 71 -0.58 -0.79 1.27
C VAL A 71 -0.97 -1.11 2.71
N HIS A 72 -1.51 -2.31 2.90
CA HIS A 72 -1.97 -2.82 4.18
C HIS A 72 -1.48 -4.26 4.37
N ASN A 73 -0.85 -4.51 5.49
CA ASN A 73 -0.53 -5.83 5.99
C ASN A 73 -1.32 -6.07 7.28
N GLY A 74 -2.22 -7.05 7.27
CA GLY A 74 -3.10 -7.35 8.39
C GLY A 74 -4.51 -7.73 7.95
N ILE A 75 -5.46 -7.61 8.87
CA ILE A 75 -6.88 -7.93 8.64
C ILE A 75 -7.74 -6.94 9.44
N PHE A 76 -8.64 -6.26 8.75
CA PHE A 76 -9.73 -5.50 9.37
C PHE A 76 -10.99 -6.36 9.40
N THR A 77 -11.38 -6.80 10.57
CA THR A 77 -12.46 -7.80 10.73
C THR A 77 -13.85 -7.22 10.56
N ASP A 78 -14.06 -5.95 10.88
CA ASP A 78 -15.33 -5.24 10.77
C ASP A 78 -15.55 -4.60 9.37
N LEU A 79 -14.49 -4.50 8.57
CA LEU A 79 -14.57 -3.96 7.21
C LEU A 79 -14.81 -5.03 6.14
N GLN A 80 -14.94 -6.29 6.53
CA GLN A 80 -15.25 -7.38 5.62
C GLN A 80 -16.72 -7.29 5.18
N GLN A 81 -16.97 -6.83 3.96
CA GLN A 81 -18.30 -6.84 3.40
C GLN A 81 -18.60 -8.24 2.82
N TYR A 82 -19.31 -9.04 3.60
CA TYR A 82 -19.94 -10.24 3.09
C TYR A 82 -21.22 -9.81 2.32
N ASP A 83 -21.20 -9.94 1.03
CA ASP A 83 -22.43 -9.78 0.24
C ASP A 83 -23.37 -10.97 0.48
N LYS A 84 -24.17 -10.90 1.54
CA LYS A 84 -25.14 -11.93 1.94
C LYS A 84 -26.25 -12.21 0.90
N LYS A 85 -26.35 -11.40 -0.17
CA LYS A 85 -27.44 -11.47 -1.14
C LYS A 85 -27.18 -12.36 -2.35
N LYS A 86 -25.98 -12.96 -2.52
CA LYS A 86 -25.66 -13.76 -3.73
C LYS A 86 -25.16 -15.17 -3.46
N THR A 87 -25.80 -15.88 -2.56
CA THR A 87 -25.49 -17.30 -2.30
C THR A 87 -26.02 -18.27 -3.36
N GLN A 88 -26.62 -17.82 -4.45
CA GLN A 88 -27.20 -18.71 -5.47
C GLN A 88 -26.48 -18.77 -6.82
N ASN A 89 -25.47 -17.94 -7.08
CA ASN A 89 -24.67 -18.04 -8.31
C ASN A 89 -23.18 -17.87 -7.99
N LEU A 90 -22.42 -18.94 -8.13
CA LEU A 90 -20.99 -19.09 -7.80
C LEU A 90 -20.02 -18.22 -8.65
N GLU A 91 -20.48 -17.41 -9.61
CA GLU A 91 -19.61 -16.82 -10.63
C GLU A 91 -19.33 -15.30 -10.52
N SER A 92 -19.84 -14.60 -9.53
CA SER A 92 -19.56 -13.15 -9.44
C SER A 92 -19.38 -12.62 -8.02
N TYR A 93 -18.44 -13.16 -7.26
CA TYR A 93 -18.04 -12.56 -5.99
C TYR A 93 -17.09 -11.37 -6.23
N ASN A 94 -17.63 -10.20 -6.50
CA ASN A 94 -16.92 -8.94 -6.35
C ASN A 94 -16.85 -8.56 -4.86
N ILE A 95 -16.28 -9.45 -4.05
CA ILE A 95 -16.06 -9.14 -2.64
C ILE A 95 -14.93 -8.13 -2.60
N LYS A 96 -15.23 -6.92 -2.12
CA LYS A 96 -14.21 -5.93 -1.81
C LYS A 96 -13.32 -6.50 -0.70
N SER A 97 -12.00 -6.34 -0.85
CA SER A 97 -11.11 -6.64 0.26
C SER A 97 -11.33 -5.63 1.40
N ASP A 98 -11.05 -6.05 2.63
CA ASP A 98 -11.02 -5.18 3.80
C ASP A 98 -10.12 -3.96 3.56
N SER A 99 -8.94 -4.18 2.95
CA SER A 99 -8.01 -3.13 2.55
C SER A 99 -8.66 -2.12 1.58
N LEU A 100 -9.39 -2.58 0.57
CA LEU A 100 -10.05 -1.67 -0.38
C LEU A 100 -11.09 -0.82 0.34
N THR A 101 -11.92 -1.44 1.19
CA THR A 101 -12.92 -0.72 1.98
C THR A 101 -12.28 0.32 2.90
N PHE A 102 -11.17 -0.04 3.55
CA PHE A 102 -10.40 0.87 4.39
C PHE A 102 -9.93 2.11 3.60
N PHE A 103 -9.22 1.91 2.47
CA PHE A 103 -8.67 3.02 1.70
C PHE A 103 -9.75 3.89 1.03
N GLU A 104 -10.87 3.31 0.60
CA GLU A 104 -12.02 4.07 0.09
C GLU A 104 -12.62 4.98 1.19
N ASN A 105 -12.70 4.50 2.42
CA ASN A 105 -13.26 5.27 3.52
C ASN A 105 -12.35 6.44 3.93
N ILE A 106 -11.06 6.21 4.12
CA ILE A 106 -10.15 7.28 4.53
C ILE A 106 -9.90 8.29 3.39
N SER A 107 -10.01 7.88 2.13
CA SER A 107 -9.84 8.76 0.97
C SER A 107 -10.84 9.92 0.95
N LYS A 108 -12.00 9.74 1.58
CA LYS A 108 -13.03 10.79 1.70
C LYS A 108 -12.54 11.99 2.53
N TYR A 109 -11.56 11.77 3.39
CA TYR A 109 -11.02 12.80 4.29
C TYR A 109 -9.68 13.36 3.80
N ALA A 110 -9.10 12.85 2.70
CA ALA A 110 -7.74 13.15 2.27
C ALA A 110 -7.47 14.65 2.03
N ASN A 111 -8.50 15.39 1.58
CA ASN A 111 -8.42 16.83 1.33
C ASN A 111 -8.82 17.69 2.54
N ASP A 112 -9.11 17.08 3.69
CA ASP A 112 -9.47 17.80 4.91
C ASP A 112 -8.22 18.30 5.63
N GLN A 113 -8.25 19.54 6.13
CA GLN A 113 -7.15 20.12 6.91
C GLN A 113 -6.81 19.29 8.17
N ASN A 114 -7.82 18.60 8.72
CA ASN A 114 -7.70 17.72 9.88
C ASN A 114 -7.54 16.23 9.48
N PHE A 115 -7.04 15.95 8.28
CA PHE A 115 -6.93 14.58 7.77
C PHE A 115 -6.27 13.62 8.77
N ILE A 116 -5.15 14.02 9.37
CA ILE A 116 -4.42 13.16 10.32
C ILE A 116 -5.28 12.81 11.54
N SER A 117 -6.00 13.78 12.11
CA SER A 117 -6.88 13.52 13.26
C SER A 117 -8.01 12.57 12.88
N LYS A 118 -8.67 12.79 11.75
CA LYS A 118 -9.73 11.90 11.23
C LYS A 118 -9.22 10.52 10.90
N TYR A 119 -8.02 10.42 10.37
CA TYR A 119 -7.36 9.14 10.10
C TYR A 119 -7.10 8.36 11.39
N VAL A 120 -6.58 9.03 12.43
CA VAL A 120 -6.34 8.40 13.74
C VAL A 120 -7.66 7.96 14.39
N GLU A 121 -8.68 8.82 14.39
CA GLU A 121 -10.03 8.50 14.90
C GLU A 121 -10.60 7.27 14.16
N TYR A 122 -10.46 7.23 12.84
CA TYR A 122 -10.93 6.09 12.04
C TYR A 122 -10.16 4.80 12.40
N LEU A 123 -8.84 4.87 12.56
CA LEU A 123 -8.05 3.71 13.00
C LEU A 123 -8.44 3.21 14.39
N GLN A 124 -8.83 4.10 15.30
CA GLN A 124 -9.30 3.74 16.64
C GLN A 124 -10.71 3.13 16.63
N SER A 125 -11.51 3.43 15.62
CA SER A 125 -12.88 2.93 15.50
C SER A 125 -13.00 1.55 14.85
N ILE A 126 -11.95 1.07 14.17
CA ILE A 126 -11.98 -0.21 13.45
C ILE A 126 -11.32 -1.34 14.25
N VAL A 127 -11.80 -2.55 14.03
CA VAL A 127 -11.28 -3.77 14.70
C VAL A 127 -10.39 -4.56 13.77
N GLY A 128 -9.18 -4.87 14.24
CA GLY A 128 -8.23 -5.69 13.48
C GLY A 128 -6.79 -5.44 13.85
N ASN A 129 -5.91 -6.20 13.20
CA ASN A 129 -4.46 -6.01 13.28
C ASN A 129 -3.99 -5.42 11.96
N TYR A 130 -3.21 -4.35 12.01
CA TYR A 130 -2.77 -3.68 10.81
C TYR A 130 -1.36 -3.07 10.91
N SER A 131 -0.70 -3.06 9.77
CA SER A 131 0.38 -2.15 9.41
C SER A 131 0.03 -1.53 8.07
N VAL A 132 -0.08 -0.22 8.03
CA VAL A 132 -0.50 0.56 6.85
C VAL A 132 0.59 1.54 6.47
N ALA A 133 0.86 1.64 5.17
CA ALA A 133 1.59 2.76 4.61
C ALA A 133 0.75 3.38 3.49
N LEU A 134 0.59 4.69 3.51
CA LEU A 134 -0.20 5.40 2.52
C LEU A 134 0.42 6.72 2.11
N GLN A 135 0.08 7.15 0.91
CA GLN A 135 0.43 8.44 0.34
C GLN A 135 -0.85 9.16 -0.06
N VAL A 136 -0.97 10.42 0.32
CA VAL A 136 -2.02 11.31 -0.17
C VAL A 136 -1.54 11.90 -1.50
N ARG A 137 -2.36 11.79 -2.56
CA ARG A 137 -2.00 12.29 -3.88
C ARG A 137 -1.79 13.80 -3.85
N GLY A 138 -0.74 14.27 -4.53
CA GLY A 138 -0.38 15.69 -4.53
C GLY A 138 0.39 16.17 -3.30
N GLU A 139 0.59 15.32 -2.27
CA GLU A 139 1.40 15.64 -1.11
C GLU A 139 2.73 14.87 -1.10
N ASN A 140 3.78 15.53 -0.59
CA ASN A 140 5.09 14.90 -0.38
C ASN A 140 5.18 14.26 1.01
N LYS A 141 4.25 13.34 1.31
CA LYS A 141 4.19 12.67 2.63
C LYS A 141 3.81 11.21 2.47
N VAL A 142 4.51 10.36 3.19
CA VAL A 142 4.09 8.98 3.46
C VAL A 142 3.67 8.89 4.92
N ILE A 143 2.48 8.36 5.17
CA ILE A 143 1.97 8.10 6.50
C ILE A 143 2.07 6.61 6.76
N ILE A 144 2.69 6.24 7.86
CA ILE A 144 2.80 4.86 8.30
C ILE A 144 2.17 4.70 9.68
N SER A 145 1.47 3.60 9.89
CA SER A 145 0.82 3.28 11.16
C SER A 145 0.74 1.77 11.38
N SER A 146 0.80 1.35 12.64
CA SER A 146 0.69 -0.06 13.00
C SER A 146 0.18 -0.19 14.43
N ASN A 147 -0.66 -1.21 14.69
CA ASN A 147 -1.08 -1.61 16.04
C ASN A 147 -0.59 -2.99 16.45
N CYS A 148 0.14 -3.70 15.59
CA CYS A 148 0.56 -5.08 15.82
C CYS A 148 2.08 -5.28 15.96
N GLY A 149 2.86 -4.22 15.99
CA GLY A 149 4.32 -4.29 16.12
C GLY A 149 5.06 -4.85 14.88
N SER A 150 4.35 -5.15 13.79
CA SER A 150 4.93 -5.64 12.54
C SER A 150 5.32 -4.50 11.61
N LEU A 151 6.01 -3.51 12.14
CA LEU A 151 6.51 -2.38 11.37
C LEU A 151 7.89 -1.98 11.89
N TYR A 152 8.89 -2.13 11.05
CA TYR A 152 10.27 -1.77 11.31
C TYR A 152 10.67 -0.64 10.40
N TYR A 153 11.42 0.32 10.90
CA TYR A 153 11.91 1.43 10.10
C TYR A 153 13.39 1.69 10.37
N TYR A 154 14.03 2.28 9.37
CA TYR A 154 15.38 2.76 9.43
C TYR A 154 15.43 4.16 8.82
N PHE A 155 16.16 5.05 9.46
CA PHE A 155 16.27 6.44 9.08
C PHE A 155 17.73 6.86 8.99
N GLU A 156 18.09 7.46 7.88
CA GLU A 156 19.37 8.12 7.62
C GLU A 156 19.11 9.55 7.15
N LYS A 157 20.17 10.35 7.04
CA LYS A 157 20.08 11.76 6.67
C LYS A 157 19.25 12.00 5.40
N ASP A 158 19.47 11.18 4.39
CA ASP A 158 18.92 11.40 3.04
C ASP A 158 17.90 10.32 2.61
N PHE A 159 17.62 9.35 3.46
CA PHE A 159 16.62 8.35 3.14
C PHE A 159 15.93 7.76 4.37
N PHE A 160 14.71 7.32 4.14
CA PHE A 160 13.89 6.59 5.10
C PHE A 160 13.37 5.30 4.45
N CYS A 161 13.48 4.17 5.15
CA CYS A 161 12.86 2.93 4.72
C CYS A 161 12.05 2.28 5.83
N PHE A 162 11.07 1.48 5.44
CA PHE A 162 10.25 0.70 6.36
C PHE A 162 9.88 -0.65 5.76
N ALA A 163 9.62 -1.63 6.62
CA ALA A 163 9.18 -2.97 6.23
C ALA A 163 8.36 -3.62 7.33
N SER A 164 7.51 -4.59 6.97
CA SER A 164 6.76 -5.41 7.93
C SER A 164 7.63 -6.48 8.61
N GLU A 165 8.85 -6.73 8.13
CA GLU A 165 9.80 -7.67 8.72
C GLU A 165 11.17 -7.02 8.89
N LYS A 166 11.80 -7.23 10.07
CA LYS A 166 13.10 -6.65 10.42
C LYS A 166 14.19 -6.99 9.40
N LYS A 167 14.27 -8.25 8.97
CA LYS A 167 15.28 -8.70 7.99
C LYS A 167 15.14 -8.00 6.64
N ILE A 168 13.92 -7.70 6.21
CA ILE A 168 13.65 -7.03 4.94
C ILE A 168 14.00 -5.54 5.03
N GLY A 169 13.67 -4.88 6.14
CA GLY A 169 13.96 -3.46 6.33
C GLY A 169 15.45 -3.13 6.42
N TRP A 170 16.29 -4.06 6.88
CA TRP A 170 17.73 -3.83 7.04
C TRP A 170 18.56 -4.13 5.79
N ALA A 171 18.06 -4.96 4.88
CA ALA A 171 18.80 -5.32 3.67
C ALA A 171 19.12 -4.11 2.75
N PRO A 172 18.16 -3.20 2.45
CA PRO A 172 18.43 -1.98 1.72
C PRO A 172 19.39 -1.03 2.47
N ALA A 173 19.21 -0.89 3.79
CA ALA A 173 20.06 -0.05 4.62
C ALA A 173 21.53 -0.49 4.55
N LEU A 174 21.81 -1.79 4.71
CA LEU A 174 23.15 -2.36 4.60
C LEU A 174 23.74 -2.21 3.19
N ALA A 175 22.93 -2.28 2.15
CA ALA A 175 23.39 -2.12 0.78
C ALA A 175 23.81 -0.66 0.46
N LEU A 176 23.14 0.32 1.08
CA LEU A 176 23.41 1.75 0.85
C LEU A 176 24.54 2.30 1.72
N THR A 177 24.84 1.68 2.86
CA THR A 177 25.92 2.10 3.76
C THR A 177 27.30 1.56 3.39
N ASN A 178 27.40 0.66 2.41
CA ASN A 178 28.67 0.08 1.92
C ASN A 178 29.24 0.82 0.70
N HIS A 179 28.82 2.04 0.45
CA HIS A 179 29.36 3.00 -0.49
C HIS A 179 29.72 4.29 0.27
#